data_16dc37e3c897b9e65193e960238bfffa
#
_entry.id   16dc37e3c897b9e65193e960238bfffa
#
_cell.length_a   1.000
_cell.length_b   1.000
_cell.length_c   1.000
_cell.angle_alpha   90.00
_cell.angle_beta   90.00
_cell.angle_gamma   90.00
#
_symmetry.space_group_name_H-M   'P 1'
#
loop_
_entity.id
_entity.type
_entity.pdbx_description
1 polymer ?
#
loop_
_entity_poly.entity_id
_entity_poly.type
_entity_poly.pdbx_seq_one_letter_code
_entity_poly.pdbx_strand_id
1 'polypeptide(L)' 'MSNLIPISAVIGDRSYRIKIQPDDEEVVRKTLKMINEKILEFRTLFAGKDMQD' A
#
# COMPACT_ATOMS: atom_id res chain seq x y z
N MET A 1 14.99 -22.24 5.01
CA MET A 1 13.91 -22.21 5.52
C MET A 1 13.32 -20.93 5.72
N SER A 2 12.17 -20.74 5.44
CA SER A 2 11.61 -19.48 5.44
C SER A 2 10.75 -19.34 6.63
N ASN A 3 11.09 -18.40 7.45
CA ASN A 3 10.27 -18.00 8.55
C ASN A 3 9.49 -16.78 8.13
N LEU A 4 8.40 -17.01 7.46
CA LEU A 4 7.57 -15.90 7.02
C LEU A 4 6.86 -15.28 8.21
N ILE A 5 6.80 -13.96 8.23
CA ILE A 5 6.09 -13.26 9.28
C ILE A 5 4.85 -12.60 8.69
N PRO A 6 3.76 -12.57 9.44
CA PRO A 6 2.55 -11.93 8.96
C PRO A 6 2.61 -10.43 9.18
N ILE A 7 2.21 -9.68 8.17
CA ILE A 7 2.10 -8.24 8.33
C ILE A 7 0.77 -7.80 7.71
N SER A 8 0.31 -6.64 8.13
CA SER A 8 -0.88 -6.05 7.56
C SER A 8 -0.45 -5.08 6.48
N ALA A 9 -0.88 -5.34 5.27
CA ALA A 9 -0.59 -4.47 4.14
C ALA A 9 -1.81 -3.62 3.86
N VAL A 10 -1.70 -2.34 4.17
CA VAL A 10 -2.80 -1.42 3.95
C VAL A 10 -2.62 -0.78 2.59
N ILE A 11 -3.58 -1.00 1.71
CA ILE A 11 -3.56 -0.45 0.37
C ILE A 11 -4.85 0.32 0.18
N GLY A 12 -4.74 1.64 0.11
CA GLY A 12 -5.90 2.48 0.07
C GLY A 12 -6.63 2.41 1.40
N ASP A 13 -7.90 2.05 1.34
CA ASP A 13 -8.67 1.90 2.56
C ASP A 13 -8.92 0.45 2.91
N ARG A 14 -8.16 -0.46 2.33
CA ARG A 14 -8.29 -1.88 2.63
C ARG A 14 -7.00 -2.40 3.22
N SER A 15 -7.13 -3.35 4.11
CA SER A 15 -5.95 -3.99 4.68
C SER A 15 -5.98 -5.46 4.33
N TYR A 16 -4.81 -5.95 3.98
CA TYR A 16 -4.62 -7.34 3.62
C TYR A 16 -3.58 -7.93 4.54
N ARG A 17 -3.77 -9.19 4.87
CA ARG A 17 -2.77 -9.88 5.68
C ARG A 17 -1.92 -10.72 4.76
N ILE A 18 -0.62 -10.43 4.73
CA ILE A 18 0.31 -11.16 3.88
C ILE A 18 1.45 -11.67 4.74
N LYS A 19 2.13 -12.67 4.22
CA LYS A 19 3.30 -13.21 4.89
C LYS A 19 4.52 -12.91 4.06
N ILE A 20 5.54 -12.39 4.72
CA ILE A 20 6.77 -12.02 4.03
C ILE A 20 7.95 -12.51 4.83
N GLN A 21 9.10 -12.53 4.20
CA GLN A 21 10.32 -12.84 4.91
C GLN A 21 10.77 -11.64 5.72
N PRO A 22 11.36 -11.89 6.90
CA PRO A 22 11.80 -10.76 7.74
C PRO A 22 12.76 -9.82 7.02
N ASP A 23 13.59 -10.37 6.15
CA ASP A 23 14.55 -9.53 5.42
C ASP A 23 13.85 -8.59 4.45
N ASP A 24 12.66 -8.95 4.01
CA ASP A 24 11.95 -8.15 3.04
C ASP A 24 11.01 -7.14 3.68
N GLU A 25 10.92 -7.15 5.00
CA GLU A 25 9.94 -6.31 5.65
C GLU A 25 10.13 -4.84 5.32
N GLU A 26 11.36 -4.39 5.34
CA GLU A 26 11.64 -2.98 5.09
C GLU A 26 11.27 -2.60 3.66
N VAL A 27 11.63 -3.46 2.72
CA VAL A 27 11.33 -3.22 1.31
C VAL A 27 9.82 -3.19 1.10
N VAL A 28 9.13 -4.14 1.71
CA VAL A 28 7.68 -4.22 1.54
C VAL A 28 7.01 -2.98 2.13
N ARG A 29 7.47 -2.53 3.28
CA ARG A 29 6.88 -1.34 3.89
C ARG A 29 7.08 -0.12 3.01
N LYS A 30 8.27 0.03 2.45
CA LYS A 30 8.53 1.14 1.55
C LYS A 30 7.65 1.05 0.30
N THR A 31 7.52 -0.15 -0.24
CA THR A 31 6.70 -0.34 -1.42
C THR A 31 5.25 0.01 -1.13
N LEU A 32 4.74 -0.44 0.01
CA LEU A 32 3.36 -0.12 0.37
C LEU A 32 3.16 1.38 0.53
N LYS A 33 4.13 2.05 1.10
CA LYS A 33 4.03 3.49 1.25
C LYS A 33 3.97 4.17 -0.11
N MET A 34 4.80 3.72 -1.04
CA MET A 34 4.80 4.29 -2.38
C MET A 34 3.47 4.03 -3.08
N ILE A 35 2.93 2.83 -2.93
CA ILE A 35 1.65 2.50 -3.53
C ILE A 35 0.56 3.41 -3.00
N ASN A 36 0.54 3.62 -1.68
CA ASN A 36 -0.48 4.45 -1.08
C ASN A 36 -0.35 5.90 -1.48
N GLU A 37 0.88 6.38 -1.65
CA GLU A 37 1.09 7.73 -2.13
C GLU A 37 0.55 7.90 -3.54
N LYS A 38 0.76 6.90 -4.38
CA LYS A 38 0.22 6.96 -5.73
C LYS A 38 -1.29 6.94 -5.73
N ILE A 39 -1.88 6.14 -4.88
CA ILE A 39 -3.33 6.09 -4.77
C ILE A 39 -3.87 7.45 -4.36
N LEU A 40 -3.22 8.11 -3.42
CA LEU A 40 -3.65 9.42 -3.00
C LEU A 40 -3.56 10.42 -4.14
N GLU A 41 -2.50 10.35 -4.92
CA GLU A 41 -2.36 11.25 -6.05
C GLU A 41 -3.48 11.04 -7.05
N PHE A 42 -3.79 9.78 -7.34
CA PHE A 42 -4.88 9.51 -8.28
C PHE A 42 -6.21 9.98 -7.74
N ARG A 43 -6.45 9.76 -6.45
CA ARG A 43 -7.69 10.22 -5.86
C ARG A 43 -7.83 11.72 -5.95
N THR A 44 -6.77 12.43 -5.68
CA THR A 44 -6.80 13.88 -5.75
C THR A 44 -7.11 14.35 -7.17
N LEU A 45 -6.50 13.70 -8.15
CA LEU A 45 -6.73 14.07 -9.53
C LEU A 45 -8.17 13.78 -9.95
N PHE A 46 -8.66 12.61 -9.62
CA PHE A 46 -10.01 12.24 -10.01
C PHE A 46 -11.06 13.05 -9.26
N ALA A 47 -10.81 13.30 -7.99
CA ALA A 47 -11.75 14.11 -7.24
C ALA A 47 -11.86 15.50 -7.82
N GLY A 48 -10.71 16.04 -8.24
CA GLY A 48 -10.75 17.34 -8.87
C GLY A 48 -11.55 17.35 -10.15
N LYS A 49 -11.40 16.29 -10.94
CA LYS A 49 -12.15 16.20 -12.19
C LYS A 49 -13.63 16.01 -11.93
N ASP A 50 -13.94 15.18 -10.97
CA ASP A 50 -15.34 14.92 -10.66
C ASP A 50 -16.04 16.17 -10.21
N MET A 51 -15.34 17.01 -9.46
CA MET A 51 -15.97 18.20 -8.94
C MET A 51 -16.24 19.23 -10.02
N GLN A 52 -15.66 19.06 -11.16
CA GLN A 52 -15.90 19.99 -12.23
C GLN A 52 -17.22 19.74 -12.93
N ASP A 53 -17.79 18.60 -12.70
CA ASP A 53 -19.10 18.31 -13.26
C ASP A 53 -20.15 19.09 -12.51
#